data_d74102a2b28bbb82e9e9844dd5b2e26f
#
_entry.id   d74102a2b28bbb82e9e9844dd5b2e26f
#
_cell.length_a   1.000
_cell.length_b   1.000
_cell.length_c   1.000
_cell.angle_alpha   90.00
_cell.angle_beta   90.00
_cell.angle_gamma   90.00
#
_symmetry.space_group_name_H-M   'P 1'
#
loop_
_entity.id
_entity.type
_entity.pdbx_description
1 polymer ?
#
loop_
_entity_poly.entity_id
_entity_poly.type
_entity_poly.pdbx_seq_one_letter_code
_entity_poly.pdbx_strand_id
1 'polypeptide(L)'
;LPFTGREEDDQTKTIEFASSHYDLFVEVVGIPAVGKRAGSLPVLEICGVSPCTDFENRACGEATDYLLETTYESDKKLLTARANIMRHMNHRDVNVCLRQASGEELLAEINLADFLAANPMIDCSKQEVLIPIRIEFKAGAIKVTVPEWYVEQVKPEF
;
A
#
# COMPACT_ATOMS: atom_id res chain seq x y z
N LEU A 1 -13.88 -36.75 -16.47
CA LEU A 1 -13.67 -38.06 -15.85
C LEU A 1 -14.65 -38.23 -14.70
N PRO A 2 -15.42 -39.29 -14.64
CA PRO A 2 -16.28 -39.52 -13.48
C PRO A 2 -15.41 -39.76 -12.26
N PHE A 3 -15.71 -39.04 -11.18
CA PHE A 3 -15.10 -39.25 -9.88
C PHE A 3 -15.59 -40.59 -9.32
N THR A 4 -14.75 -41.60 -9.35
CA THR A 4 -15.03 -42.87 -8.69
C THR A 4 -14.44 -42.87 -7.28
N GLY A 5 -15.06 -42.12 -6.37
CA GLY A 5 -14.72 -42.19 -4.96
C GLY A 5 -15.26 -43.53 -4.38
N ARG A 6 -14.38 -44.35 -3.81
CA ARG A 6 -14.79 -45.41 -2.91
C ARG A 6 -15.26 -44.78 -1.63
N GLU A 7 -16.39 -45.25 -1.10
CA GLU A 7 -17.02 -44.76 0.12
C GLU A 7 -16.19 -44.90 1.42
N GLU A 8 -14.94 -45.34 1.34
CA GLU A 8 -14.07 -45.61 2.51
C GLU A 8 -12.94 -44.60 2.69
N ASP A 9 -12.80 -43.58 1.81
CA ASP A 9 -11.77 -42.56 1.96
C ASP A 9 -12.42 -41.21 2.33
N ASP A 10 -12.80 -41.07 3.60
CA ASP A 10 -13.12 -39.79 4.20
C ASP A 10 -11.83 -38.98 4.35
N GLN A 11 -11.22 -38.62 3.22
CA GLN A 11 -10.09 -37.71 3.18
C GLN A 11 -10.60 -36.29 3.38
N THR A 12 -10.59 -35.84 4.61
CA THR A 12 -10.80 -34.45 4.92
C THR A 12 -9.62 -33.64 4.34
N LYS A 13 -9.85 -32.91 3.26
CA LYS A 13 -8.87 -31.97 2.73
C LYS A 13 -9.10 -30.61 3.35
N THR A 14 -8.12 -30.15 4.10
CA THR A 14 -8.11 -28.78 4.58
C THR A 14 -7.59 -27.88 3.46
N ILE A 15 -8.41 -26.89 3.06
CA ILE A 15 -8.01 -25.86 2.10
C ILE A 15 -7.72 -24.60 2.91
N GLU A 16 -6.48 -24.15 2.88
CA GLU A 16 -6.08 -22.90 3.48
C GLU A 16 -6.12 -21.80 2.41
N PHE A 17 -6.86 -20.74 2.71
CA PHE A 17 -6.88 -19.54 1.87
C PHE A 17 -5.88 -18.52 2.40
N ALA A 18 -5.00 -18.04 1.52
CA ALA A 18 -4.12 -16.93 1.81
C ALA A 18 -4.66 -15.64 1.18
N SER A 19 -4.50 -14.51 1.87
CA SER A 19 -4.84 -13.22 1.29
C SER A 19 -3.95 -12.93 0.08
N SER A 20 -4.56 -12.54 -1.02
CA SER A 20 -3.87 -12.12 -2.25
C SER A 20 -3.53 -10.63 -2.27
N HIS A 21 -3.86 -9.90 -1.21
CA HIS A 21 -3.73 -8.44 -1.16
C HIS A 21 -2.97 -7.99 0.08
N TYR A 22 -2.31 -6.83 -0.06
CA TYR A 22 -1.94 -5.95 1.04
C TYR A 22 -2.93 -4.79 1.10
N ASP A 23 -3.23 -4.33 2.30
CA ASP A 23 -3.95 -3.10 2.54
C ASP A 23 -2.94 -1.96 2.65
N LEU A 24 -2.91 -1.09 1.65
CA LEU A 24 -2.06 0.09 1.64
C LEU A 24 -2.84 1.28 2.19
N PHE A 25 -2.28 1.95 3.18
CA PHE A 25 -2.80 3.20 3.71
C PHE A 25 -1.74 4.29 3.64
N VAL A 26 -2.07 5.40 3.01
CA VAL A 26 -1.16 6.55 2.88
C VAL A 26 -1.79 7.76 3.52
N GLU A 27 -1.05 8.43 4.39
CA GLU A 27 -1.41 9.74 4.92
C GLU A 27 -0.36 10.78 4.55
N VAL A 28 -0.83 11.95 4.12
CA VAL A 28 0.04 13.09 3.76
C VAL A 28 -0.33 14.27 4.64
N VAL A 29 0.64 14.81 5.35
CA VAL A 29 0.45 15.94 6.27
C VAL A 29 1.39 17.09 5.94
N GLY A 30 1.01 18.30 6.37
CA GLY A 30 1.83 19.48 6.17
C GLY A 30 1.94 19.94 4.72
N ILE A 31 0.96 19.57 3.87
CA ILE A 31 0.95 19.97 2.46
C ILE A 31 1.12 21.48 2.37
N PRO A 32 2.16 21.98 1.67
CA PRO A 32 2.35 23.41 1.51
C PRO A 32 1.15 24.01 0.78
N ALA A 33 0.71 25.18 1.21
CA ALA A 33 -0.28 25.96 0.49
C ALA A 33 0.32 26.34 -0.88
N VAL A 34 0.02 25.55 -1.89
CA VAL A 34 0.52 25.76 -3.25
C VAL A 34 -0.26 26.91 -3.87
N GLY A 35 0.37 28.10 -3.88
CA GLY A 35 -0.05 29.26 -4.64
C GLY A 35 -1.46 29.77 -4.37
N LYS A 36 -1.75 31.02 -4.71
CA LYS A 36 -3.03 31.71 -4.50
C LYS A 36 -4.26 31.15 -5.24
N ARG A 37 -4.15 30.01 -5.87
CA ARG A 37 -5.27 29.21 -6.39
C ARG A 37 -5.53 28.09 -5.39
N ALA A 38 -6.36 28.43 -4.41
CA ALA A 38 -6.99 27.42 -3.58
C ALA A 38 -7.60 26.35 -4.48
N GLY A 39 -7.19 25.10 -4.35
CA GLY A 39 -7.97 24.03 -4.88
C GLY A 39 -7.27 22.86 -5.54
N SER A 40 -5.94 22.80 -5.62
CA SER A 40 -5.32 21.61 -6.20
C SER A 40 -4.53 20.84 -5.13
N LEU A 41 -5.20 19.84 -4.57
CA LEU A 41 -4.55 18.87 -3.70
C LEU A 41 -3.57 18.01 -4.51
N PRO A 42 -2.46 17.57 -3.91
CA PRO A 42 -1.59 16.64 -4.57
C PRO A 42 -2.32 15.33 -4.87
N VAL A 43 -1.83 14.61 -5.85
CA VAL A 43 -2.36 13.34 -6.32
C VAL A 43 -1.45 12.22 -5.82
N LEU A 44 -2.06 11.18 -5.28
CA LEU A 44 -1.38 9.94 -4.93
C LEU A 44 -1.57 8.92 -6.05
N GLU A 45 -0.48 8.31 -6.44
CA GLU A 45 -0.42 7.27 -7.47
C GLU A 45 0.40 6.09 -6.95
N ILE A 46 -0.02 4.89 -7.29
CA ILE A 46 0.81 3.71 -7.09
C ILE A 46 1.26 3.21 -8.46
N CYS A 47 2.57 3.06 -8.63
CA CYS A 47 3.20 2.76 -9.91
C CYS A 47 3.83 1.37 -9.90
N GLY A 48 3.85 0.72 -11.06
CA GLY A 48 4.51 -0.56 -11.25
C GLY A 48 3.80 -1.76 -10.63
N VAL A 49 2.50 -1.67 -10.40
CA VAL A 49 1.72 -2.73 -9.77
C VAL A 49 1.31 -3.78 -10.80
N SER A 50 1.52 -5.03 -10.47
CA SER A 50 1.00 -6.14 -11.27
C SER A 50 -0.52 -6.22 -11.15
N PRO A 51 -1.27 -6.31 -12.26
CA PRO A 51 -2.72 -6.33 -12.23
C PRO A 51 -3.30 -7.65 -11.72
N CYS A 52 -2.49 -8.71 -11.69
CA CYS A 52 -2.93 -10.04 -11.28
C CYS A 52 -1.78 -10.85 -10.69
N THR A 53 -2.17 -11.92 -10.00
CA THR A 53 -1.26 -12.99 -9.57
C THR A 53 -1.76 -14.33 -10.13
N ASP A 54 -0.82 -15.24 -10.38
CA ASP A 54 -1.15 -16.63 -10.70
C ASP A 54 -1.53 -17.43 -9.44
N PHE A 55 -1.82 -18.72 -9.61
CA PHE A 55 -2.20 -19.60 -8.49
C PHE A 55 -1.07 -19.84 -7.48
N GLU A 56 0.16 -19.45 -7.79
CA GLU A 56 1.31 -19.51 -6.89
C GLU A 56 1.65 -18.15 -6.28
N ASN A 57 0.74 -17.16 -6.38
CA ASN A 57 0.92 -15.78 -5.94
C ASN A 57 2.12 -15.08 -6.60
N ARG A 58 2.45 -15.43 -7.83
CA ARG A 58 3.45 -14.73 -8.62
C ARG A 58 2.77 -13.63 -9.43
N ALA A 59 3.42 -12.48 -9.48
CA ALA A 59 2.97 -11.37 -10.30
C ALA A 59 2.80 -11.78 -11.76
N CYS A 60 1.68 -11.42 -12.37
CA CYS A 60 1.38 -11.68 -13.77
C CYS A 60 0.72 -10.45 -14.42
N GLY A 61 0.78 -10.42 -15.74
CA GLY A 61 0.31 -9.30 -16.54
C GLY A 61 1.34 -8.18 -16.65
N GLU A 62 1.01 -7.16 -17.42
CA GLU A 62 1.84 -5.98 -17.62
C GLU A 62 1.64 -5.02 -16.43
N ALA A 63 2.75 -4.55 -15.85
CA ALA A 63 2.70 -3.62 -14.74
C ALA A 63 1.98 -2.31 -15.15
N THR A 64 1.20 -1.78 -14.25
CA THR A 64 0.38 -0.60 -14.49
C THR A 64 0.38 0.34 -13.29
N ASP A 65 -0.04 1.57 -13.53
CA ASP A 65 -0.09 2.62 -12.54
C ASP A 65 -1.55 2.97 -12.23
N TYR A 66 -1.85 3.26 -10.96
CA TYR A 66 -3.19 3.59 -10.50
C TYR A 66 -3.19 4.90 -9.72
N LEU A 67 -4.11 5.78 -10.07
CA LEU A 67 -4.46 6.91 -9.22
C LEU A 67 -5.24 6.41 -8.00
N LEU A 68 -4.83 6.82 -6.81
CA LEU A 68 -5.52 6.48 -5.59
C LEU A 68 -6.64 7.49 -5.33
N GLU A 69 -7.80 6.99 -4.92
CA GLU A 69 -8.86 7.84 -4.42
C GLU A 69 -8.44 8.44 -3.07
N THR A 70 -8.50 9.76 -2.98
CA THR A 70 -8.04 10.49 -1.80
C THR A 70 -9.18 11.19 -1.07
N THR A 71 -9.08 11.24 0.24
CA THR A 71 -9.96 12.03 1.13
C THR A 71 -9.13 13.11 1.81
N TYR A 72 -9.62 14.35 1.78
CA TYR A 72 -8.95 15.48 2.44
C TYR A 72 -9.77 16.03 3.60
N GLU A 73 -9.16 16.03 4.77
CA GLU A 73 -9.70 16.65 5.98
C GLU A 73 -9.05 18.04 6.18
N SER A 74 -9.78 19.09 5.85
CA SER A 74 -9.28 20.47 5.86
C SER A 74 -8.85 20.93 7.26
N ASP A 75 -9.57 20.53 8.30
CA ASP A 75 -9.31 20.90 9.69
C ASP A 75 -7.97 20.37 10.18
N LYS A 76 -7.62 19.17 9.75
CA LYS A 76 -6.36 18.49 10.09
C LYS A 76 -5.27 18.72 9.07
N LYS A 77 -5.59 19.31 7.92
CA LYS A 77 -4.70 19.38 6.74
C LYS A 77 -4.11 18.02 6.38
N LEU A 78 -4.96 17.02 6.40
CA LEU A 78 -4.63 15.62 6.24
C LEU A 78 -5.24 15.09 4.94
N LEU A 79 -4.41 14.59 4.04
CA LEU A 79 -4.83 13.85 2.86
C LEU A 79 -4.60 12.37 3.14
N THR A 80 -5.60 11.53 2.90
CA THR A 80 -5.51 10.09 3.08
C THR A 80 -5.93 9.35 1.83
N ALA A 81 -5.32 8.21 1.59
CA ALA A 81 -5.74 7.24 0.59
C ALA A 81 -5.63 5.82 1.15
N ARG A 82 -6.52 4.94 0.72
CA ARG A 82 -6.48 3.51 1.05
C ARG A 82 -6.75 2.69 -0.20
N ALA A 83 -5.96 1.67 -0.43
CA ALA A 83 -6.11 0.77 -1.55
C ALA A 83 -5.65 -0.64 -1.21
N ASN A 84 -6.25 -1.61 -1.87
CA ASN A 84 -5.73 -2.97 -1.87
C ASN A 84 -4.79 -3.12 -3.06
N ILE A 85 -3.59 -3.60 -2.79
CA ILE A 85 -2.61 -3.92 -3.83
C ILE A 85 -2.32 -5.41 -3.83
N MET A 86 -2.03 -5.96 -5.02
CA MET A 86 -1.72 -7.37 -5.14
C MET A 86 -0.46 -7.73 -4.34
N ARG A 87 -0.56 -8.83 -3.59
CA ARG A 87 0.57 -9.42 -2.88
C ARG A 87 1.42 -10.20 -3.88
N HIS A 88 2.67 -9.82 -4.01
CA HIS A 88 3.64 -10.53 -4.82
C HIS A 88 5.02 -10.52 -4.14
N MET A 89 5.89 -11.43 -4.58
CA MET A 89 7.17 -11.65 -3.90
C MET A 89 8.19 -10.54 -4.10
N ASN A 90 8.03 -9.72 -5.14
CA ASN A 90 8.97 -8.64 -5.44
C ASN A 90 8.27 -7.28 -5.44
N HIS A 91 8.60 -6.44 -4.48
CA HIS A 91 8.07 -5.09 -4.35
C HIS A 91 8.99 -4.01 -4.93
N ARG A 92 10.09 -4.39 -5.58
CA ARG A 92 11.10 -3.44 -6.05
C ARG A 92 10.60 -2.51 -7.15
N ASP A 93 9.65 -2.98 -7.94
CA ASP A 93 9.10 -2.21 -9.05
C ASP A 93 7.87 -1.38 -8.63
N VAL A 94 7.44 -1.52 -7.38
CA VAL A 94 6.27 -0.82 -6.85
C VAL A 94 6.71 0.45 -6.12
N ASN A 95 6.19 1.59 -6.58
CA ASN A 95 6.44 2.88 -5.98
C ASN A 95 5.13 3.58 -5.61
N VAL A 96 5.11 4.23 -4.46
CA VAL A 96 4.05 5.18 -4.09
C VAL A 96 4.53 6.58 -4.44
N CYS A 97 3.83 7.22 -5.34
CA CYS A 97 4.20 8.52 -5.89
C CYS A 97 3.22 9.59 -5.42
N LEU A 98 3.74 10.68 -4.88
CA LEU A 98 2.99 11.90 -4.61
C LEU A 98 3.35 12.94 -5.66
N ARG A 99 2.36 13.41 -6.41
CA ARG A 99 2.55 14.40 -7.48
C ARG A 99 1.78 15.68 -7.18
N GLN A 100 2.20 16.78 -7.79
CA GLN A 100 1.37 17.99 -7.80
C GLN A 100 0.04 17.70 -8.48
N ALA A 101 -0.95 18.54 -8.22
CA ALA A 101 -2.29 18.41 -8.80
C ALA A 101 -2.34 18.39 -10.32
N SER A 102 -1.37 19.04 -10.99
CA SER A 102 -1.19 18.94 -12.45
C SER A 102 -0.78 17.54 -12.90
N GLY A 103 -0.29 16.69 -11.98
CA GLY A 103 0.26 15.37 -12.28
C GLY A 103 1.67 15.39 -12.87
N GLU A 104 2.19 16.56 -13.21
CA GLU A 104 3.48 16.67 -13.91
C GLU A 104 4.68 16.60 -12.99
N GLU A 105 4.61 17.24 -11.82
CA GLU A 105 5.75 17.32 -10.90
C GLU A 105 5.65 16.27 -9.81
N LEU A 106 6.68 15.45 -9.69
CA LEU A 106 6.84 14.46 -8.63
C LEU A 106 7.32 15.16 -7.35
N LEU A 107 6.53 15.09 -6.29
CA LEU A 107 6.85 15.67 -4.98
C LEU A 107 7.58 14.65 -4.09
N ALA A 108 7.15 13.40 -4.12
CA ALA A 108 7.79 12.31 -3.40
C ALA A 108 7.60 10.99 -4.14
N GLU A 109 8.61 10.14 -4.07
CA GLU A 109 8.58 8.78 -4.57
C GLU A 109 9.11 7.86 -3.48
N ILE A 110 8.33 6.82 -3.18
CA ILE A 110 8.63 5.87 -2.12
C ILE A 110 8.64 4.48 -2.74
N ASN A 111 9.84 3.89 -2.83
CA ASN A 111 9.97 2.51 -3.25
C ASN A 111 9.45 1.59 -2.14
N LEU A 112 8.51 0.71 -2.45
CA LEU A 112 7.84 -0.13 -1.47
C LEU A 112 8.79 -1.13 -0.82
N ALA A 113 9.72 -1.72 -1.58
CA ALA A 113 10.70 -2.66 -1.04
C ALA A 113 11.64 -1.99 -0.04
N ASP A 114 12.14 -0.80 -0.37
CA ASP A 114 13.02 -0.05 0.52
C ASP A 114 12.28 0.41 1.78
N PHE A 115 11.03 0.85 1.64
CA PHE A 115 10.19 1.22 2.78
C PHE A 115 9.96 0.05 3.73
N LEU A 116 9.61 -1.13 3.21
CA LEU A 116 9.41 -2.33 4.02
C LEU A 116 10.70 -2.80 4.69
N ALA A 117 11.84 -2.73 4.00
CA ALA A 117 13.14 -3.08 4.56
C ALA A 117 13.53 -2.15 5.72
N ALA A 118 13.19 -0.86 5.62
CA ALA A 118 13.43 0.12 6.68
C ALA A 118 12.46 -0.01 7.88
N ASN A 119 11.33 -0.70 7.69
CA ASN A 119 10.27 -0.83 8.70
C ASN A 119 9.91 -2.31 8.95
N PRO A 120 10.82 -3.11 9.55
CA PRO A 120 10.64 -4.56 9.72
C PRO A 120 9.49 -4.94 10.67
N MET A 121 8.90 -3.97 11.37
CA MET A 121 7.68 -4.16 12.15
C MET A 121 6.46 -4.49 11.30
N ILE A 122 6.50 -4.15 10.00
CA ILE A 122 5.47 -4.52 9.02
C ILE A 122 5.77 -5.93 8.54
N ASP A 123 5.10 -6.92 9.14
CA ASP A 123 5.31 -8.32 8.82
C ASP A 123 4.43 -8.76 7.64
N CYS A 124 5.02 -8.76 6.45
CA CYS A 124 4.33 -9.15 5.21
C CYS A 124 4.04 -10.65 5.10
N SER A 125 4.48 -11.48 6.05
CA SER A 125 4.17 -12.91 6.08
C SER A 125 2.79 -13.23 6.66
N LYS A 126 2.19 -12.27 7.36
CA LYS A 126 0.86 -12.42 7.96
C LYS A 126 -0.22 -12.55 6.91
N GLN A 127 -1.33 -13.16 7.32
CA GLN A 127 -2.53 -13.32 6.48
C GLN A 127 -3.11 -11.98 6.05
N GLU A 128 -3.26 -11.06 7.00
CA GLU A 128 -3.69 -9.69 6.76
C GLU A 128 -2.53 -8.74 7.05
N VAL A 129 -2.20 -7.90 6.09
CA VAL A 129 -1.08 -6.97 6.21
C VAL A 129 -1.54 -5.58 5.84
N LEU A 130 -1.39 -4.65 6.79
CA LEU A 130 -1.53 -3.23 6.56
C LEU A 130 -0.13 -2.64 6.35
N ILE A 131 0.05 -1.91 5.24
CA ILE A 131 1.25 -1.13 4.95
C ILE A 131 0.91 0.35 5.11
N PRO A 132 1.19 0.97 6.26
CA PRO A 132 0.87 2.36 6.52
C PRO A 132 2.08 3.24 6.20
N ILE A 133 1.88 4.24 5.34
CA ILE A 133 2.89 5.19 4.93
C ILE A 133 2.46 6.61 5.35
N ARG A 134 3.31 7.31 6.07
CA ARG A 134 3.12 8.73 6.39
C ARG A 134 4.14 9.58 5.64
N ILE A 135 3.64 10.53 4.86
CA ILE A 135 4.43 11.52 4.14
C ILE A 135 4.21 12.86 4.83
N GLU A 136 5.28 13.44 5.37
CA GLU A 136 5.22 14.71 6.09
C GLU A 136 6.07 15.77 5.39
N PHE A 137 5.44 16.87 5.00
CA PHE A 137 6.13 18.06 4.55
C PHE A 137 6.56 18.90 5.74
N LYS A 138 7.86 19.11 5.92
CA LYS A 138 8.41 19.84 7.06
C LYS A 138 9.58 20.71 6.64
N ALA A 139 9.42 22.03 6.78
CA ALA A 139 10.48 23.01 6.54
C ALA A 139 11.28 22.82 5.23
N GLY A 140 10.57 22.51 4.12
CA GLY A 140 11.19 22.32 2.81
C GLY A 140 11.78 20.92 2.56
N ALA A 141 11.58 20.00 3.49
CA ALA A 141 11.97 18.61 3.35
C ALA A 141 10.73 17.69 3.43
N ILE A 142 10.84 16.53 2.81
CA ILE A 142 9.82 15.47 2.90
C ILE A 142 10.37 14.36 3.77
N LYS A 143 9.62 13.99 4.79
CA LYS A 143 9.91 12.86 5.66
C LYS A 143 8.90 11.75 5.42
N VAL A 144 9.40 10.54 5.23
CA VAL A 144 8.57 9.34 5.06
C VAL A 144 8.77 8.41 6.26
N THR A 145 7.69 8.05 6.91
CA THR A 145 7.72 7.22 8.12
C THR A 145 6.50 6.31 8.17
N VAL A 146 6.49 5.42 9.16
CA VAL A 146 5.27 4.74 9.61
C VAL A 146 4.51 5.69 10.55
N PRO A 147 3.17 5.78 10.48
CA PRO A 147 2.38 6.58 11.40
C PRO A 147 2.55 6.14 12.86
N GLU A 148 2.52 7.10 13.79
CA GLU A 148 2.70 6.82 15.23
C GLU A 148 1.64 5.86 15.76
N TRP A 149 0.39 5.99 15.32
CA TRP A 149 -0.71 5.11 15.76
C TRP A 149 -0.47 3.64 15.41
N TYR A 150 0.24 3.36 14.30
CA TYR A 150 0.59 1.99 13.92
C TYR A 150 1.69 1.42 14.85
N VAL A 151 2.68 2.22 15.17
CA VAL A 151 3.77 1.83 16.08
C VAL A 151 3.23 1.49 17.46
N GLU A 152 2.24 2.25 17.95
CA GLU A 152 1.59 1.98 19.23
C GLU A 152 0.82 0.66 19.25
N GLN A 153 0.14 0.32 18.14
CA GLN A 153 -0.59 -0.95 18.01
C GLN A 153 0.31 -2.19 17.95
N VAL A 154 1.52 -2.03 17.43
CA VAL A 154 2.47 -3.15 17.25
C VAL A 154 3.37 -3.36 18.48
N LYS A 155 3.39 -2.40 19.42
CA LYS A 155 4.14 -2.58 20.67
C LYS A 155 3.53 -3.74 21.46
N PRO A 156 4.32 -4.78 21.79
CA PRO A 156 3.83 -5.82 22.69
C PRO A 156 3.53 -5.21 24.05
N GLU A 157 2.35 -5.50 24.58
CA GLU A 157 2.04 -5.25 25.98
C GLU A 157 2.93 -6.19 26.82
N PHE A 158 3.90 -5.65 27.51
CA PHE A 158 4.68 -6.36 28.51
C PHE A 158 4.05 -6.19 29.89
#